data_f2743069b1a59466d1f0e43856f70e41
#
_entry.id   f2743069b1a59466d1f0e43856f70e41
#
_cell.length_a   1.000
_cell.length_b   1.000
_cell.length_c   1.000
_cell.angle_alpha   90.00
_cell.angle_beta   90.00
_cell.angle_gamma   90.00
#
_symmetry.space_group_name_H-M   'P 1'
#
loop_
_entity.id
_entity.type
_entity.pdbx_description
1 polymer ?
#
loop_
_entity_poly.entity_id
_entity_poly.type
_entity_poly.pdbx_seq_one_letter_code
_entity_poly.pdbx_strand_id
1 'polypeptide(L)'
;MTQAGLSILKDQQSITLRMDTLEVEKSRPNVKTLVSDEDAPLLSALKAKRRFLAEKADVPAYIVFNDKTLIEMAQKRPNNFDEMAKINGIGSKKLDTYGAAFLEVIVGEVQEMHPRRKKFAGRNEGTVYDQLLEVQADLMRGECGTEKPMSCSASLLAKIAELKPRDAVSMNRILGARRAERFGSAFLEVIAAQ
;
A
#
# COMPACT_ATOMS: atom_id res chain seq x y z
N MET A 1 46.54 19.81 -25.62
CA MET A 1 45.76 20.97 -26.11
C MET A 1 46.15 21.17 -27.59
N THR A 2 45.13 21.21 -28.45
CA THR A 2 45.36 21.46 -29.88
C THR A 2 45.58 22.96 -30.14
N GLN A 3 46.36 23.30 -31.18
CA GLN A 3 46.62 24.71 -31.57
C GLN A 3 45.33 25.51 -31.81
N ALA A 4 44.28 24.87 -32.30
CA ALA A 4 42.93 25.46 -32.46
C ALA A 4 42.30 25.87 -31.11
N GLY A 5 42.49 25.08 -30.06
CA GLY A 5 41.99 25.42 -28.72
C GLY A 5 42.73 26.60 -28.08
N LEU A 6 43.98 26.79 -28.38
CA LEU A 6 44.78 27.92 -27.89
C LEU A 6 44.44 29.24 -28.60
N SER A 7 44.03 29.20 -29.87
CA SER A 7 43.61 30.41 -30.62
C SER A 7 42.26 30.93 -30.17
N ILE A 8 41.35 30.04 -29.75
CA ILE A 8 40.07 30.39 -29.18
C ILE A 8 40.22 31.03 -27.79
N LEU A 9 41.11 30.45 -26.95
CA LEU A 9 41.41 31.00 -25.60
C LEU A 9 42.11 32.38 -25.64
N LYS A 10 42.76 32.70 -26.74
CA LYS A 10 43.46 33.99 -26.94
C LYS A 10 42.62 35.06 -27.67
N ASP A 11 41.30 34.80 -27.77
CA ASP A 11 40.32 35.73 -28.40
C ASP A 11 40.63 36.07 -29.88
N GLN A 12 41.37 35.20 -30.56
CA GLN A 12 41.76 35.40 -31.97
C GLN A 12 40.78 34.79 -32.97
N GLN A 13 39.75 34.04 -32.51
CA GLN A 13 38.68 33.51 -33.33
C GLN A 13 37.32 33.57 -32.58
N SER A 14 36.31 34.16 -33.21
CA SER A 14 34.97 34.14 -32.72
C SER A 14 34.29 32.82 -33.06
N ILE A 15 33.71 32.16 -32.08
CA ILE A 15 32.90 30.94 -32.28
C ILE A 15 31.43 31.38 -32.38
N THR A 16 30.82 31.13 -33.51
CA THR A 16 29.35 31.27 -33.67
C THR A 16 28.69 30.05 -33.05
N LEU A 17 28.16 30.20 -31.86
CA LEU A 17 27.31 29.17 -31.26
C LEU A 17 25.94 29.22 -31.94
N ARG A 18 25.45 28.07 -32.46
CA ARG A 18 24.11 27.98 -32.97
C ARG A 18 23.13 28.16 -31.81
N MET A 19 22.28 29.19 -31.88
CA MET A 19 21.25 29.44 -30.87
C MET A 19 20.13 28.41 -30.87
N ASP A 20 19.96 27.68 -31.96
CA ASP A 20 18.95 26.66 -32.17
C ASP A 20 19.15 25.35 -31.35
N THR A 21 20.32 25.19 -30.70
CA THR A 21 20.61 24.02 -29.88
C THR A 21 20.19 24.21 -28.41
N LEU A 22 19.65 25.35 -28.03
CA LEU A 22 19.19 25.68 -26.66
C LEU A 22 17.67 25.69 -26.49
N GLU A 23 16.90 25.18 -27.45
CA GLU A 23 15.52 24.84 -27.16
C GLU A 23 15.42 23.62 -26.24
N VAL A 24 15.74 23.81 -24.98
CA VAL A 24 15.35 22.91 -23.91
C VAL A 24 13.88 23.20 -23.60
N GLU A 25 13.01 22.99 -24.58
CA GLU A 25 11.62 22.78 -24.29
C GLU A 25 11.39 21.32 -23.87
N LYS A 26 11.73 21.04 -22.66
CA LYS A 26 11.01 20.06 -21.86
C LYS A 26 10.48 20.79 -20.65
N SER A 27 9.45 21.59 -20.86
CA SER A 27 8.54 21.93 -19.77
C SER A 27 8.03 20.61 -19.22
N ARG A 28 8.56 20.21 -18.06
CA ARG A 28 7.97 19.12 -17.28
C ARG A 28 6.50 19.49 -17.14
N PRO A 29 5.54 18.62 -17.53
CA PRO A 29 4.13 18.94 -17.44
C PRO A 29 3.89 19.48 -16.04
N ASN A 30 3.34 20.68 -15.98
CA ASN A 30 3.11 21.37 -14.71
C ASN A 30 2.17 20.48 -13.92
N VAL A 31 2.56 20.06 -12.71
CA VAL A 31 1.76 19.16 -11.85
C VAL A 31 0.34 19.70 -11.65
N LYS A 32 0.14 21.02 -11.81
CA LYS A 32 -1.18 21.68 -11.79
C LYS A 32 -2.12 21.24 -12.92
N THR A 33 -1.62 20.77 -14.07
CA THR A 33 -2.45 20.31 -15.20
C THR A 33 -2.92 18.86 -15.06
N LEU A 34 -2.38 18.10 -14.09
CA LEU A 34 -2.69 16.68 -13.90
C LEU A 34 -3.72 16.41 -12.77
N VAL A 35 -4.15 17.46 -12.06
CA VAL A 35 -5.05 17.34 -10.91
C VAL A 35 -6.22 18.26 -11.11
N SER A 36 -7.43 17.77 -10.90
CA SER A 36 -8.64 18.58 -10.91
C SER A 36 -8.61 19.61 -9.78
N ASP A 37 -9.31 20.73 -9.95
CA ASP A 37 -9.40 21.77 -8.92
C ASP A 37 -9.99 21.22 -7.60
N GLU A 38 -10.84 20.20 -7.68
CA GLU A 38 -11.43 19.51 -6.53
C GLU A 38 -10.42 18.67 -5.73
N ASP A 39 -9.39 18.15 -6.38
CA ASP A 39 -8.36 17.32 -5.73
C ASP A 39 -7.16 18.14 -5.23
N ALA A 40 -7.06 19.40 -5.64
CA ALA A 40 -5.95 20.28 -5.28
C ALA A 40 -5.80 20.51 -3.76
N PRO A 41 -6.89 20.72 -2.98
CA PRO A 41 -6.80 20.85 -1.51
C PRO A 41 -6.27 19.59 -0.85
N LEU A 42 -6.80 18.42 -1.26
CA LEU A 42 -6.36 17.12 -0.74
C LEU A 42 -4.90 16.84 -1.08
N LEU A 43 -4.49 17.09 -2.33
CA LEU A 43 -3.09 16.94 -2.73
C LEU A 43 -2.15 17.84 -1.91
N SER A 44 -2.59 19.07 -1.59
CA SER A 44 -1.83 19.99 -0.73
C SER A 44 -1.65 19.42 0.68
N ALA A 45 -2.73 18.89 1.27
CA ALA A 45 -2.69 18.25 2.58
C ALA A 45 -1.79 17.00 2.60
N LEU A 46 -1.87 16.16 1.55
CA LEU A 46 -0.99 14.99 1.40
C LEU A 46 0.49 15.39 1.26
N LYS A 47 0.80 16.46 0.53
CA LYS A 47 2.17 17.00 0.42
C LYS A 47 2.67 17.55 1.77
N ALA A 48 1.83 18.23 2.54
CA ALA A 48 2.17 18.70 3.88
C ALA A 48 2.46 17.52 4.83
N LYS A 49 1.59 16.50 4.85
CA LYS A 49 1.81 15.28 5.65
C LYS A 49 3.09 14.56 5.25
N ARG A 50 3.37 14.44 3.94
CA ARG A 50 4.63 13.87 3.44
C ARG A 50 5.85 14.60 3.97
N ARG A 51 5.85 15.95 3.89
CA ARG A 51 6.97 16.76 4.39
C ARG A 51 7.18 16.53 5.88
N PHE A 52 6.13 16.59 6.68
CA PHE A 52 6.19 16.33 8.12
C PHE A 52 6.79 14.95 8.45
N LEU A 53 6.35 13.90 7.75
CA LEU A 53 6.85 12.54 7.98
C LEU A 53 8.29 12.37 7.50
N ALA A 54 8.69 13.03 6.42
CA ALA A 54 10.05 13.02 5.90
C ALA A 54 11.03 13.71 6.86
N GLU A 55 10.66 14.87 7.40
CA GLU A 55 11.42 15.60 8.42
C GLU A 55 11.56 14.76 9.70
N LYS A 56 10.47 14.14 10.17
CA LYS A 56 10.48 13.28 11.36
C LYS A 56 11.39 12.05 11.19
N ALA A 57 11.48 11.50 9.98
CA ALA A 57 12.28 10.33 9.67
C ALA A 57 13.69 10.67 9.17
N ASP A 58 14.04 11.95 9.07
CA ASP A 58 15.31 12.45 8.51
C ASP A 58 15.62 11.86 7.12
N VAL A 59 14.61 11.85 6.24
CA VAL A 59 14.72 11.35 4.88
C VAL A 59 14.17 12.37 3.87
N PRO A 60 14.67 12.36 2.62
CA PRO A 60 14.09 13.16 1.56
C PRO A 60 12.61 12.80 1.30
N ALA A 61 11.77 13.80 1.04
CA ALA A 61 10.31 13.64 0.90
C ALA A 61 9.90 12.61 -0.17
N TYR A 62 10.67 12.47 -1.26
CA TYR A 62 10.39 11.50 -2.33
C TYR A 62 10.60 10.04 -1.90
N ILE A 63 11.37 9.79 -0.83
CA ILE A 63 11.56 8.45 -0.26
C ILE A 63 10.27 7.98 0.41
N VAL A 64 9.54 8.86 1.08
CA VAL A 64 8.22 8.56 1.64
C VAL A 64 7.28 8.20 0.48
N PHE A 65 6.90 9.18 -0.34
CA PHE A 65 6.13 8.97 -1.57
C PHE A 65 6.54 10.00 -2.63
N ASN A 66 6.53 9.58 -3.90
CA ASN A 66 6.74 10.49 -5.02
C ASN A 66 5.46 11.28 -5.34
N ASP A 67 5.59 12.32 -6.16
CA ASP A 67 4.44 13.18 -6.50
C ASP A 67 3.36 12.44 -7.29
N LYS A 68 3.73 11.47 -8.16
CA LYS A 68 2.77 10.66 -8.92
C LYS A 68 1.89 9.84 -7.99
N THR A 69 2.48 9.22 -6.96
CA THR A 69 1.74 8.46 -5.94
C THR A 69 0.76 9.35 -5.17
N LEU A 70 1.16 10.58 -4.78
CA LEU A 70 0.27 11.51 -4.09
C LEU A 70 -0.88 12.00 -4.99
N ILE A 71 -0.62 12.22 -6.27
CA ILE A 71 -1.65 12.59 -7.24
C ILE A 71 -2.66 11.44 -7.38
N GLU A 72 -2.18 10.20 -7.52
CA GLU A 72 -3.04 9.03 -7.61
C GLU A 72 -3.86 8.81 -6.32
N MET A 73 -3.28 9.07 -5.13
CA MET A 73 -4.01 9.06 -3.86
C MET A 73 -5.12 10.12 -3.84
N ALA A 74 -4.85 11.34 -4.31
CA ALA A 74 -5.83 12.42 -4.34
C ALA A 74 -7.00 12.11 -5.30
N GLN A 75 -6.70 11.51 -6.45
CA GLN A 75 -7.70 11.14 -7.45
C GLN A 75 -8.54 9.93 -7.04
N LYS A 76 -7.92 8.87 -6.51
CA LYS A 76 -8.60 7.62 -6.14
C LYS A 76 -9.24 7.66 -4.76
N ARG A 77 -8.80 8.57 -3.89
CA ARG A 77 -9.29 8.74 -2.51
C ARG A 77 -9.50 7.41 -1.78
N PRO A 78 -8.45 6.59 -1.59
CA PRO A 78 -8.61 5.29 -0.95
C PRO A 78 -9.18 5.43 0.47
N ASN A 79 -10.20 4.62 0.79
CA ASN A 79 -10.86 4.63 2.09
C ASN A 79 -10.29 3.62 3.08
N ASN A 80 -9.49 2.67 2.60
CA ASN A 80 -8.92 1.60 3.40
C ASN A 80 -7.52 1.18 2.90
N PHE A 81 -6.86 0.32 3.67
CA PHE A 81 -5.53 -0.18 3.34
C PHE A 81 -5.49 -1.02 2.05
N ASP A 82 -6.58 -1.74 1.73
CA ASP A 82 -6.66 -2.58 0.53
C ASP A 82 -6.69 -1.73 -0.75
N GLU A 83 -7.44 -0.65 -0.74
CA GLU A 83 -7.48 0.31 -1.84
C GLU A 83 -6.16 1.07 -1.96
N MET A 84 -5.59 1.47 -0.82
CA MET A 84 -4.30 2.16 -0.80
C MET A 84 -3.17 1.27 -1.34
N ALA A 85 -3.20 -0.04 -1.06
CA ALA A 85 -2.22 -1.00 -1.57
C ALA A 85 -2.24 -1.14 -3.11
N LYS A 86 -3.36 -0.80 -3.77
CA LYS A 86 -3.51 -0.84 -5.24
C LYS A 86 -2.95 0.41 -5.94
N ILE A 87 -2.49 1.41 -5.18
CA ILE A 87 -1.91 2.64 -5.73
C ILE A 87 -0.46 2.40 -6.14
N ASN A 88 -0.08 2.91 -7.31
CA ASN A 88 1.28 2.77 -7.81
C ASN A 88 2.32 3.46 -6.89
N GLY A 89 3.37 2.74 -6.56
CA GLY A 89 4.44 3.25 -5.69
C GLY A 89 4.22 3.02 -4.20
N ILE A 90 3.13 2.31 -3.83
CA ILE A 90 2.86 1.87 -2.45
C ILE A 90 3.13 0.38 -2.33
N GLY A 91 4.29 0.03 -1.84
CA GLY A 91 4.61 -1.35 -1.46
C GLY A 91 4.21 -1.64 -0.01
N SER A 92 4.17 -2.93 0.38
CA SER A 92 3.78 -3.37 1.72
C SER A 92 4.54 -2.64 2.84
N LYS A 93 5.85 -2.45 2.70
CA LYS A 93 6.67 -1.73 3.68
C LYS A 93 6.26 -0.27 3.87
N LYS A 94 5.97 0.45 2.77
CA LYS A 94 5.51 1.85 2.83
C LYS A 94 4.09 1.96 3.36
N LEU A 95 3.25 0.98 3.01
CA LEU A 95 1.88 0.87 3.53
C LEU A 95 1.89 0.66 5.05
N ASP A 96 2.77 -0.21 5.55
CA ASP A 96 2.92 -0.46 7.00
C ASP A 96 3.40 0.78 7.75
N THR A 97 4.40 1.48 7.20
CA THR A 97 5.04 2.60 7.89
C THR A 97 4.23 3.89 7.80
N TYR A 98 3.68 4.20 6.63
CA TYR A 98 3.07 5.50 6.34
C TYR A 98 1.58 5.43 6.02
N GLY A 99 1.03 4.25 5.66
CA GLY A 99 -0.33 4.10 5.17
C GLY A 99 -1.39 4.69 6.08
N ALA A 100 -1.34 4.41 7.40
CA ALA A 100 -2.28 4.95 8.37
C ALA A 100 -2.29 6.48 8.39
N ALA A 101 -1.11 7.10 8.38
CA ALA A 101 -0.98 8.56 8.43
C ALA A 101 -1.53 9.27 7.19
N PHE A 102 -1.48 8.63 6.02
CA PHE A 102 -2.05 9.17 4.79
C PHE A 102 -3.54 8.88 4.67
N LEU A 103 -4.01 7.70 5.09
CA LEU A 103 -5.45 7.41 5.18
C LEU A 103 -6.17 8.37 6.13
N GLU A 104 -5.56 8.71 7.27
CA GLU A 104 -6.09 9.71 8.20
C GLU A 104 -6.35 11.07 7.51
N VAL A 105 -5.46 11.50 6.61
CA VAL A 105 -5.64 12.75 5.84
C VAL A 105 -6.78 12.64 4.82
N ILE A 106 -7.01 11.45 4.25
CA ILE A 106 -8.00 11.24 3.19
C ILE A 106 -9.41 11.01 3.77
N VAL A 107 -9.52 10.21 4.82
CA VAL A 107 -10.82 9.73 5.37
C VAL A 107 -11.17 10.37 6.71
N GLY A 108 -10.18 10.92 7.42
CA GLY A 108 -10.34 11.49 8.77
C GLY A 108 -10.20 10.46 9.88
N GLU A 109 -10.83 9.30 9.77
CA GLU A 109 -10.71 8.20 10.73
C GLU A 109 -10.17 6.95 10.05
N VAL A 110 -9.17 6.31 10.67
CA VAL A 110 -8.58 5.07 10.16
C VAL A 110 -9.04 3.91 11.04
N GLN A 111 -9.74 2.95 10.43
CA GLN A 111 -10.02 1.69 11.11
C GLN A 111 -8.72 0.92 11.34
N GLU A 112 -8.43 0.60 12.61
CA GLU A 112 -7.27 -0.22 12.94
C GLU A 112 -7.43 -1.64 12.36
N MET A 113 -6.53 -1.99 11.47
CA MET A 113 -6.46 -3.32 10.89
C MET A 113 -5.44 -4.18 11.66
N HIS A 114 -5.82 -5.41 12.00
CA HIS A 114 -4.91 -6.34 12.66
C HIS A 114 -3.61 -6.51 11.85
N PRO A 115 -2.40 -6.48 12.46
CA PRO A 115 -1.11 -6.51 11.74
C PRO A 115 -0.96 -7.70 10.78
N ARG A 116 -1.52 -8.87 11.13
CA ARG A 116 -1.52 -10.06 10.26
C ARG A 116 -2.36 -9.87 9.01
N ARG A 117 -3.53 -9.23 9.13
CA ARG A 117 -4.40 -8.90 7.99
C ARG A 117 -3.77 -7.87 7.08
N LYS A 118 -3.11 -6.86 7.65
CA LYS A 118 -2.45 -5.78 6.92
C LYS A 118 -1.40 -6.28 5.92
N LYS A 119 -0.74 -7.41 6.21
CA LYS A 119 0.21 -8.05 5.27
C LYS A 119 -0.43 -8.52 3.96
N PHE A 120 -1.73 -8.78 3.97
CA PHE A 120 -2.50 -9.20 2.80
C PHE A 120 -3.28 -8.06 2.16
N ALA A 121 -3.01 -6.80 2.54
CA ALA A 121 -3.70 -5.65 1.98
C ALA A 121 -3.58 -5.62 0.44
N GLY A 122 -4.73 -5.44 -0.21
CA GLY A 122 -4.84 -5.45 -1.68
C GLY A 122 -4.68 -6.83 -2.35
N ARG A 123 -4.64 -7.93 -1.60
CA ARG A 123 -4.51 -9.31 -2.11
C ARG A 123 -5.77 -10.13 -1.79
N ASN A 124 -6.00 -11.18 -2.59
CA ASN A 124 -7.12 -12.11 -2.36
C ASN A 124 -7.02 -12.83 -1.00
N GLU A 125 -5.80 -13.09 -0.51
CA GLU A 125 -5.57 -13.70 0.81
C GLU A 125 -6.17 -12.85 1.93
N GLY A 126 -6.25 -11.54 1.74
CA GLY A 126 -6.89 -10.64 2.68
C GLY A 126 -8.39 -10.86 2.77
N THR A 127 -9.07 -11.02 1.65
CA THR A 127 -10.50 -11.34 1.60
C THR A 127 -10.80 -12.69 2.24
N VAL A 128 -9.98 -13.71 1.93
CA VAL A 128 -10.09 -15.03 2.57
C VAL A 128 -9.93 -14.94 4.09
N TYR A 129 -8.94 -14.18 4.55
CA TYR A 129 -8.72 -13.97 5.98
C TYR A 129 -9.95 -13.36 6.68
N ASP A 130 -10.57 -12.36 6.07
CA ASP A 130 -11.75 -11.69 6.62
C ASP A 130 -12.95 -12.64 6.68
N GLN A 131 -13.18 -13.43 5.63
CA GLN A 131 -14.23 -14.45 5.58
C GLN A 131 -14.03 -15.57 6.63
N LEU A 132 -12.79 -16.02 6.83
CA LEU A 132 -12.47 -17.00 7.87
C LEU A 132 -12.72 -16.42 9.27
N LEU A 133 -12.44 -15.15 9.47
CA LEU A 133 -12.71 -14.45 10.73
C LEU A 133 -14.20 -14.33 11.00
N GLU A 134 -15.00 -14.00 9.99
CA GLU A 134 -16.46 -13.89 10.04
C GLU A 134 -17.11 -15.24 10.36
N VAL A 135 -16.75 -16.29 9.61
CA VAL A 135 -17.25 -17.66 9.86
C VAL A 135 -16.89 -18.14 11.25
N GLN A 136 -15.68 -17.86 11.73
CA GLN A 136 -15.32 -18.17 13.12
C GLN A 136 -16.21 -17.43 14.10
N ALA A 137 -16.47 -16.15 13.90
CA ALA A 137 -17.33 -15.34 14.77
C ALA A 137 -18.76 -15.87 14.80
N ASP A 138 -19.29 -16.29 13.67
CA ASP A 138 -20.64 -16.87 13.56
C ASP A 138 -20.74 -18.23 14.28
N LEU A 139 -19.77 -19.09 14.13
CA LEU A 139 -19.71 -20.37 14.84
C LEU A 139 -19.54 -20.20 16.36
N MET A 140 -19.01 -19.06 16.81
CA MET A 140 -18.86 -18.74 18.23
C MET A 140 -20.08 -18.06 18.86
N ARG A 141 -20.97 -17.42 18.08
CA ARG A 141 -22.16 -16.71 18.55
C ARG A 141 -23.20 -17.61 19.23
N GLY A 142 -23.18 -18.90 18.97
CA GLY A 142 -24.13 -19.87 19.55
C GLY A 142 -23.74 -20.45 20.92
N GLU A 143 -22.61 -20.07 21.49
CA GLU A 143 -22.06 -20.66 22.71
C GLU A 143 -22.34 -19.80 23.95
N CYS A 144 -23.48 -20.09 24.62
CA CYS A 144 -23.70 -19.71 26.01
C CYS A 144 -23.14 -20.82 26.93
N GLY A 145 -21.89 -20.74 27.31
CA GLY A 145 -21.28 -21.69 28.24
C GLY A 145 -20.22 -21.04 29.13
N THR A 146 -20.00 -21.63 30.31
CA THR A 146 -18.99 -21.20 31.27
C THR A 146 -17.55 -21.51 30.82
N GLU A 147 -17.38 -22.27 29.75
CA GLU A 147 -16.06 -22.56 29.16
C GLU A 147 -15.62 -21.48 28.18
N LYS A 148 -14.33 -21.16 28.22
CA LYS A 148 -13.71 -20.20 27.29
C LYS A 148 -13.92 -20.67 25.85
N PRO A 149 -14.61 -19.88 24.99
CA PRO A 149 -14.92 -20.32 23.64
C PRO A 149 -13.65 -20.62 22.86
N MET A 150 -13.61 -21.78 22.18
CA MET A 150 -12.51 -22.19 21.34
C MET A 150 -12.44 -21.27 20.11
N SER A 151 -11.29 -20.65 19.87
CA SER A 151 -11.05 -19.79 18.73
C SER A 151 -9.74 -20.12 18.02
N CYS A 152 -9.61 -19.72 16.78
CA CYS A 152 -8.35 -19.73 16.04
C CYS A 152 -7.62 -18.40 16.23
N SER A 153 -6.32 -18.45 16.46
CA SER A 153 -5.53 -17.23 16.54
C SER A 153 -5.43 -16.56 15.15
N ALA A 154 -5.22 -15.25 15.13
CA ALA A 154 -4.97 -14.49 13.90
C ALA A 154 -3.81 -15.07 13.06
N SER A 155 -2.84 -15.71 13.71
CA SER A 155 -1.73 -16.41 13.02
C SER A 155 -2.18 -17.66 12.28
N LEU A 156 -3.13 -18.41 12.86
CA LEU A 156 -3.69 -19.60 12.21
C LEU A 156 -4.57 -19.21 11.01
N LEU A 157 -5.43 -18.21 11.19
CA LEU A 157 -6.27 -17.70 10.09
C LEU A 157 -5.41 -17.16 8.94
N ALA A 158 -4.35 -16.40 9.25
CA ALA A 158 -3.42 -15.92 8.25
C ALA A 158 -2.73 -17.06 7.49
N LYS A 159 -2.31 -18.10 8.20
CA LYS A 159 -1.68 -19.28 7.59
C LYS A 159 -2.63 -20.06 6.70
N ILE A 160 -3.91 -20.17 7.08
CA ILE A 160 -4.94 -20.81 6.25
C ILE A 160 -5.20 -19.99 4.99
N ALA A 161 -5.32 -18.67 5.11
CA ALA A 161 -5.52 -17.77 3.98
C ALA A 161 -4.35 -17.80 2.98
N GLU A 162 -3.12 -17.98 3.47
CA GLU A 162 -1.91 -18.07 2.65
C GLU A 162 -1.78 -19.44 1.95
N LEU A 163 -1.96 -20.52 2.70
CA LEU A 163 -1.74 -21.89 2.20
C LEU A 163 -2.93 -22.46 1.42
N LYS A 164 -4.14 -21.94 1.64
CA LYS A 164 -5.40 -22.37 1.00
C LYS A 164 -5.55 -23.90 0.95
N PRO A 165 -5.58 -24.60 2.11
CA PRO A 165 -5.69 -26.04 2.15
C PRO A 165 -7.01 -26.50 1.48
N ARG A 166 -6.94 -27.56 0.63
CA ARG A 166 -8.09 -28.07 -0.13
C ARG A 166 -8.71 -29.32 0.46
N ASP A 167 -8.07 -29.92 1.43
CA ASP A 167 -8.47 -31.18 2.04
C ASP A 167 -8.46 -31.12 3.58
N ALA A 168 -9.26 -31.97 4.20
CA ALA A 168 -9.39 -32.05 5.64
C ALA A 168 -8.08 -32.44 6.36
N VAL A 169 -7.21 -33.19 5.70
CA VAL A 169 -5.94 -33.63 6.28
C VAL A 169 -4.98 -32.45 6.41
N SER A 170 -4.86 -31.64 5.35
CA SER A 170 -4.05 -30.41 5.36
C SER A 170 -4.61 -29.38 6.33
N MET A 171 -5.95 -29.22 6.41
CA MET A 171 -6.61 -28.37 7.36
C MET A 171 -6.33 -28.81 8.81
N ASN A 172 -6.44 -30.10 9.10
CA ASN A 172 -6.16 -30.66 10.43
C ASN A 172 -4.68 -30.45 10.84
N ARG A 173 -3.75 -30.53 9.90
CA ARG A 173 -2.33 -30.28 10.15
C ARG A 173 -2.07 -28.83 10.58
N ILE A 174 -2.86 -27.88 10.08
CA ILE A 174 -2.73 -26.46 10.42
C ILE A 174 -3.44 -26.13 11.73
N LEU A 175 -4.68 -26.58 11.90
CA LEU A 175 -5.54 -26.24 13.03
C LEU A 175 -5.32 -27.12 14.27
N GLY A 176 -4.89 -28.38 14.07
CA GLY A 176 -4.93 -29.44 15.08
C GLY A 176 -6.35 -30.04 15.21
N ALA A 177 -6.44 -31.28 15.70
CA ALA A 177 -7.66 -32.10 15.67
C ALA A 177 -8.91 -31.38 16.22
N ARG A 178 -8.86 -30.83 17.42
CA ARG A 178 -10.01 -30.16 18.06
C ARG A 178 -10.56 -28.95 17.29
N ARG A 179 -9.67 -28.10 16.73
CA ARG A 179 -10.12 -26.95 15.94
C ARG A 179 -10.56 -27.35 14.54
N ALA A 180 -9.92 -28.36 13.95
CA ALA A 180 -10.31 -28.87 12.64
C ALA A 180 -11.67 -29.55 12.68
N GLU A 181 -12.01 -30.26 13.75
CA GLU A 181 -13.33 -30.83 13.97
C GLU A 181 -14.42 -29.75 14.01
N ARG A 182 -14.14 -28.62 14.65
CA ARG A 182 -15.11 -27.54 14.82
C ARG A 182 -15.20 -26.58 13.63
N PHE A 183 -14.07 -26.13 13.12
CA PHE A 183 -13.99 -25.06 12.12
C PHE A 183 -13.60 -25.58 10.73
N GLY A 184 -13.07 -26.82 10.64
CA GLY A 184 -12.40 -27.30 9.42
C GLY A 184 -13.31 -27.35 8.21
N SER A 185 -14.54 -27.87 8.33
CA SER A 185 -15.50 -27.95 7.22
C SER A 185 -15.88 -26.57 6.71
N ALA A 186 -16.26 -25.66 7.61
CA ALA A 186 -16.67 -24.30 7.26
C ALA A 186 -15.52 -23.50 6.63
N PHE A 187 -14.30 -23.67 7.11
CA PHE A 187 -13.13 -23.02 6.53
C PHE A 187 -12.77 -23.57 5.15
N LEU A 188 -12.97 -24.88 4.92
CA LEU A 188 -12.79 -25.49 3.59
C LEU A 188 -13.82 -24.96 2.58
N GLU A 189 -15.08 -24.74 3.00
CA GLU A 189 -16.12 -24.13 2.16
C GLU A 189 -15.73 -22.70 1.74
N VAL A 190 -15.22 -21.88 2.67
CA VAL A 190 -14.73 -20.53 2.35
C VAL A 190 -13.61 -20.57 1.31
N ILE A 191 -12.68 -21.54 1.43
CA ILE A 191 -11.56 -21.66 0.50
C ILE A 191 -12.00 -22.19 -0.86
N ALA A 192 -12.98 -23.09 -0.88
CA ALA A 192 -13.52 -23.67 -2.13
C ALA A 192 -14.33 -22.64 -2.94
N ALA A 193 -14.88 -21.62 -2.29
CA ALA A 193 -15.65 -20.56 -2.93
C ALA A 193 -14.80 -19.46 -3.60
N GLN A 194 -13.46 -19.55 -3.49
CA GLN A 194 -12.50 -18.58 -4.07
C GLN A 194 -11.96 -19.04 -5.42
#